data_2183cb3832c1c528de9212e383c86cfe
#
_entry.id   2183cb3832c1c528de9212e383c86cfe
#
_cell.length_a   1.000
_cell.length_b   1.000
_cell.length_c   1.000
_cell.angle_alpha   90.00
_cell.angle_beta   90.00
_cell.angle_gamma   90.00
#
_symmetry.space_group_name_H-M   'P 1'
#
loop_
_entity.id
_entity.type
_entity.pdbx_description
1 polymer ?
#
loop_
_entity_poly.entity_id
_entity_poly.type
_entity_poly.pdbx_seq_one_letter_code
_entity_poly.pdbx_strand_id
1 'polypeptide(L)'
;MVKGKSELISDGDWNIPAYLNSPDNYSSLPAKLSIVEPFYQRNDASQVEKDFTNYLESKTKEIEWWYKNGENDAKHFAIPYDDKGTKHAFYVDWIVKYKNGKLALFDTKFGLTAEAAKSRAEGLYQYIKEQNAKGKDLFGGIVIPHSGSWRYNDREVYEFDKNDLSQWKFLP
;
A
#
# COMPACT_ATOMS: atom_id res chain seq x y z
N MET A 1 6.41 -7.20 16.99
CA MET A 1 7.57 -7.91 16.41
C MET A 1 7.24 -8.32 14.98
N VAL A 2 8.20 -8.24 14.06
CA VAL A 2 8.00 -8.68 12.66
C VAL A 2 8.11 -10.19 12.57
N LYS A 3 7.17 -10.84 11.89
CA LYS A 3 7.17 -12.30 11.65
C LYS A 3 8.08 -12.62 10.45
N GLY A 4 9.06 -13.50 10.65
CA GLY A 4 9.93 -13.95 9.56
C GLY A 4 11.02 -12.94 9.18
N LYS A 5 11.58 -13.11 7.98
CA LYS A 5 12.60 -12.21 7.42
C LYS A 5 11.93 -11.04 6.70
N SER A 6 12.33 -9.81 7.03
CA SER A 6 11.94 -8.62 6.25
C SER A 6 12.56 -8.69 4.85
N GLU A 7 11.78 -8.29 3.84
CA GLU A 7 12.24 -8.22 2.46
C GLU A 7 12.65 -6.79 2.08
N LEU A 8 13.71 -6.69 1.31
CA LEU A 8 14.15 -5.43 0.72
C LEU A 8 13.23 -5.05 -0.44
N ILE A 9 12.66 -3.84 -0.42
CA ILE A 9 11.77 -3.36 -1.47
C ILE A 9 12.40 -2.26 -2.33
N SER A 10 13.37 -1.53 -1.80
CA SER A 10 14.13 -0.53 -2.55
C SER A 10 15.57 -0.99 -2.76
N ASP A 11 16.40 -0.18 -3.36
CA ASP A 11 17.81 -0.46 -3.77
C ASP A 11 18.77 -0.94 -2.66
N GLY A 12 18.27 -1.66 -1.70
CA GLY A 12 19.00 -2.21 -0.60
C GLY A 12 18.86 -1.44 0.71
N ASP A 13 18.19 -0.29 0.69
CA ASP A 13 18.27 0.66 1.80
C ASP A 13 17.10 0.60 2.80
N TRP A 14 15.97 -0.02 2.44
CA TRP A 14 14.84 -0.10 3.36
C TRP A 14 14.41 -1.54 3.65
N ASN A 15 14.16 -1.79 4.93
CA ASN A 15 13.60 -3.05 5.44
C ASN A 15 12.42 -2.74 6.36
N ILE A 16 11.46 -3.64 6.44
CA ILE A 16 10.39 -3.56 7.44
C ILE A 16 11.04 -3.45 8.83
N PRO A 17 10.73 -2.41 9.62
CA PRO A 17 11.30 -2.23 10.94
C PRO A 17 11.02 -3.43 11.84
N ALA A 18 12.04 -3.92 12.56
CA ALA A 18 11.87 -5.04 13.48
C ALA A 18 10.94 -4.70 14.66
N TYR A 19 10.86 -3.43 15.02
CA TYR A 19 10.02 -2.92 16.10
C TYR A 19 9.36 -1.62 15.68
N LEU A 20 8.07 -1.50 15.99
CA LEU A 20 7.28 -0.28 15.82
C LEU A 20 6.74 0.15 17.18
N ASN A 21 6.81 1.44 17.46
CA ASN A 21 6.15 2.04 18.61
C ASN A 21 4.72 2.44 18.21
N SER A 22 3.76 2.04 19.02
CA SER A 22 2.37 2.44 18.82
C SER A 22 1.99 3.43 19.90
N PRO A 23 1.67 4.69 19.54
CA PRO A 23 1.16 5.70 20.47
C PRO A 23 -0.19 5.32 21.09
N ASP A 24 -0.64 6.03 22.11
CA ASP A 24 -1.88 5.77 22.86
C ASP A 24 -3.16 5.81 22.01
N ASN A 25 -3.10 6.46 20.83
CA ASN A 25 -4.23 6.52 19.90
C ASN A 25 -4.34 5.30 18.97
N TYR A 26 -3.64 4.22 19.27
CA TYR A 26 -3.70 2.95 18.54
C TYR A 26 -4.34 1.86 19.39
N SER A 27 -5.05 0.94 18.74
CA SER A 27 -5.62 -0.25 19.37
C SER A 27 -5.13 -1.50 18.70
N SER A 28 -4.83 -2.52 19.51
CA SER A 28 -4.46 -3.84 19.03
C SER A 28 -5.65 -4.54 18.38
N LEU A 29 -5.44 -5.10 17.20
CA LEU A 29 -6.42 -5.91 16.48
C LEU A 29 -5.85 -7.28 16.14
N PRO A 30 -6.67 -8.33 16.18
CA PRO A 30 -6.26 -9.65 15.72
C PRO A 30 -6.03 -9.61 14.19
N ALA A 31 -4.83 -9.96 13.76
CA ALA A 31 -4.47 -10.02 12.35
C ALA A 31 -3.54 -11.21 12.11
N LYS A 32 -3.98 -12.18 11.30
CA LYS A 32 -3.23 -13.41 11.03
C LYS A 32 -2.15 -13.21 9.98
N LEU A 33 -2.43 -12.37 8.99
CA LEU A 33 -1.56 -12.12 7.86
C LEU A 33 -0.68 -10.87 8.03
N SER A 34 -0.88 -10.07 9.08
CA SER A 34 0.02 -8.98 9.39
C SER A 34 1.41 -9.52 9.71
N ILE A 35 2.46 -8.96 9.08
CA ILE A 35 3.85 -9.30 9.40
C ILE A 35 4.28 -8.73 10.75
N VAL A 36 3.59 -7.72 11.26
CA VAL A 36 3.81 -7.11 12.58
C VAL A 36 2.81 -7.70 13.57
N GLU A 37 3.31 -8.22 14.70
CA GLU A 37 2.48 -8.82 15.74
C GLU A 37 2.86 -8.29 17.13
N PRO A 38 1.87 -7.80 17.91
CA PRO A 38 0.47 -7.60 17.53
C PRO A 38 0.33 -6.47 16.49
N PHE A 39 -0.72 -6.54 15.68
CA PHE A 39 -1.07 -5.44 14.78
C PHE A 39 -1.81 -4.35 15.55
N TYR A 40 -1.36 -3.11 15.37
CA TYR A 40 -1.98 -1.93 15.94
C TYR A 40 -2.54 -1.02 14.85
N GLN A 41 -3.81 -0.69 14.95
CA GLN A 41 -4.49 0.24 14.05
C GLN A 41 -4.77 1.56 14.76
N ARG A 42 -4.62 2.68 14.07
CA ARG A 42 -5.04 3.98 14.57
C ARG A 42 -6.54 3.97 14.85
N ASN A 43 -6.96 4.54 15.99
CA ASN A 43 -8.38 4.61 16.36
C ASN A 43 -9.18 5.47 15.39
N ASP A 44 -8.55 6.50 14.82
CA ASP A 44 -9.10 7.42 13.83
C ASP A 44 -8.81 7.00 12.36
N ALA A 45 -8.33 5.77 12.12
CA ALA A 45 -8.17 5.27 10.76
C ALA A 45 -9.50 5.36 9.99
N SER A 46 -9.40 5.73 8.72
CA SER A 46 -10.57 5.86 7.85
C SER A 46 -11.32 4.53 7.70
N GLN A 47 -12.62 4.59 7.41
CA GLN A 47 -13.40 3.37 7.19
C GLN A 47 -12.83 2.56 6.02
N VAL A 48 -12.34 3.22 4.97
CA VAL A 48 -11.73 2.56 3.81
C VAL A 48 -10.47 1.77 4.18
N GLU A 49 -9.64 2.29 5.09
CA GLU A 49 -8.47 1.56 5.58
C GLU A 49 -8.86 0.35 6.44
N LYS A 50 -9.88 0.51 7.30
CA LYS A 50 -10.42 -0.59 8.13
C LYS A 50 -10.99 -1.72 7.26
N ASP A 51 -11.77 -1.36 6.25
CA ASP A 51 -12.37 -2.31 5.31
C ASP A 51 -11.30 -3.01 4.47
N PHE A 52 -10.24 -2.28 4.08
CA PHE A 52 -9.14 -2.88 3.34
C PHE A 52 -8.30 -3.84 4.20
N THR A 53 -8.09 -3.53 5.49
CA THR A 53 -7.49 -4.49 6.44
C THR A 53 -8.30 -5.80 6.49
N ASN A 54 -9.62 -5.69 6.62
CA ASN A 54 -10.51 -6.87 6.64
C ASN A 54 -10.45 -7.65 5.32
N TYR A 55 -10.38 -6.95 4.19
CA TYR A 55 -10.20 -7.58 2.89
C TYR A 55 -8.88 -8.36 2.82
N LEU A 56 -7.75 -7.76 3.20
CA LEU A 56 -6.44 -8.42 3.20
C LEU A 56 -6.46 -9.67 4.10
N GLU A 57 -7.03 -9.59 5.30
CA GLU A 57 -7.16 -10.71 6.23
C GLU A 57 -8.05 -11.84 5.69
N SER A 58 -9.00 -11.55 4.79
CA SER A 58 -9.85 -12.54 4.16
C SER A 58 -9.13 -13.37 3.07
N LYS A 59 -8.00 -12.86 2.53
CA LYS A 59 -7.28 -13.42 1.39
C LYS A 59 -6.18 -14.42 1.80
N THR A 60 -6.50 -15.31 2.71
CA THR A 60 -5.54 -16.29 3.29
C THR A 60 -4.97 -17.28 2.27
N LYS A 61 -5.60 -17.48 1.12
CA LYS A 61 -5.13 -18.37 0.06
C LYS A 61 -4.12 -17.68 -0.86
N GLU A 62 -4.27 -16.37 -1.07
CA GLU A 62 -3.52 -15.56 -2.03
C GLU A 62 -2.36 -14.83 -1.36
N ILE A 63 -2.59 -14.26 -0.16
CA ILE A 63 -1.63 -13.41 0.55
C ILE A 63 -0.79 -14.26 1.51
N GLU A 64 0.52 -14.01 1.49
CA GLU A 64 1.48 -14.56 2.43
C GLU A 64 1.54 -13.70 3.70
N TRP A 65 1.74 -12.39 3.51
CA TRP A 65 1.69 -11.38 4.57
C TRP A 65 1.40 -9.99 4.02
N TRP A 66 1.02 -9.07 4.91
CA TRP A 66 0.92 -7.65 4.63
C TRP A 66 1.52 -6.81 5.75
N TYR A 67 1.93 -5.61 5.39
CA TYR A 67 2.46 -4.58 6.27
C TYR A 67 1.70 -3.28 6.07
N LYS A 68 1.12 -2.72 7.17
CA LYS A 68 0.59 -1.36 7.16
C LYS A 68 1.76 -0.41 7.38
N ASN A 69 2.07 0.37 6.37
CA ASN A 69 3.12 1.36 6.43
C ASN A 69 2.67 2.57 7.27
N GLY A 70 3.64 3.31 7.82
CA GLY A 70 3.40 4.57 8.52
C GLY A 70 3.74 5.78 7.65
N GLU A 71 3.63 6.95 8.26
CA GLU A 71 3.85 8.24 7.62
C GLU A 71 4.91 9.06 8.36
N ASN A 72 5.52 10.01 7.66
CA ASN A 72 6.35 11.08 8.23
C ASN A 72 7.56 10.66 9.08
N ASP A 73 8.06 9.43 8.95
CA ASP A 73 9.24 8.96 9.68
C ASP A 73 10.18 8.21 8.70
N ALA A 74 11.47 8.45 8.81
CA ALA A 74 12.50 7.77 8.02
C ALA A 74 12.50 6.23 8.20
N LYS A 75 11.80 5.71 9.19
CA LYS A 75 11.60 4.26 9.40
C LYS A 75 10.60 3.66 8.41
N HIS A 76 9.73 4.47 7.83
CA HIS A 76 8.68 4.02 6.94
C HIS A 76 9.09 4.10 5.49
N PHE A 77 8.54 3.20 4.70
CA PHE A 77 8.81 3.15 3.27
C PHE A 77 8.21 4.35 2.54
N ALA A 78 9.03 5.08 1.82
CA ALA A 78 8.63 6.24 1.05
C ALA A 78 9.13 6.15 -0.40
N ILE A 79 8.31 6.64 -1.32
CA ILE A 79 8.59 6.73 -2.75
C ILE A 79 8.78 8.20 -3.09
N PRO A 80 9.89 8.58 -3.76
CA PRO A 80 10.02 9.93 -4.28
C PRO A 80 9.07 10.13 -5.47
N TYR A 81 8.34 11.23 -5.47
CA TYR A 81 7.52 11.63 -6.61
C TYR A 81 7.66 13.13 -6.88
N ASP A 82 7.34 13.54 -8.11
CA ASP A 82 7.36 14.94 -8.51
C ASP A 82 5.92 15.50 -8.52
N ASP A 83 5.73 16.65 -7.90
CA ASP A 83 4.50 17.42 -8.02
C ASP A 83 4.85 18.84 -8.47
N LYS A 84 4.55 19.15 -9.73
CA LYS A 84 4.79 20.46 -10.36
C LYS A 84 6.26 20.94 -10.25
N GLY A 85 7.21 20.02 -10.42
CA GLY A 85 8.63 20.32 -10.35
C GLY A 85 9.23 20.32 -8.93
N THR A 86 8.43 19.95 -7.93
CA THR A 86 8.91 19.79 -6.54
C THR A 86 8.89 18.31 -6.14
N LYS A 87 10.02 17.84 -5.62
CA LYS A 87 10.13 16.46 -5.13
C LYS A 87 9.54 16.33 -3.73
N HIS A 88 8.69 15.31 -3.57
CA HIS A 88 8.05 14.94 -2.32
C HIS A 88 8.28 13.47 -1.99
N ALA A 89 8.11 13.10 -0.71
CA ALA A 89 8.04 11.72 -0.27
C ALA A 89 6.58 11.27 -0.20
N PHE A 90 6.28 10.13 -0.81
CA PHE A 90 4.97 9.50 -0.74
C PHE A 90 5.08 8.19 0.03
N TYR A 91 4.33 8.06 1.11
CA TYR A 91 4.24 6.87 1.95
C TYR A 91 3.02 6.08 1.50
N VAL A 92 3.24 4.97 0.77
CA VAL A 92 2.14 4.07 0.42
C VAL A 92 1.55 3.44 1.67
N ASP A 93 0.25 3.22 1.71
CA ASP A 93 -0.44 2.69 2.90
C ASP A 93 -0.05 1.25 3.20
N TRP A 94 0.12 0.42 2.17
CA TRP A 94 0.21 -1.03 2.30
C TRP A 94 1.31 -1.62 1.44
N ILE A 95 2.03 -2.57 2.02
CA ILE A 95 2.95 -3.47 1.33
C ILE A 95 2.41 -4.87 1.52
N VAL A 96 2.13 -5.58 0.42
CA VAL A 96 1.46 -6.88 0.46
C VAL A 96 2.27 -7.92 -0.31
N LYS A 97 2.70 -8.98 0.36
CA LYS A 97 3.36 -10.13 -0.26
C LYS A 97 2.33 -11.18 -0.63
N TYR A 98 2.31 -11.54 -1.90
CA TYR A 98 1.49 -12.62 -2.42
C TYR A 98 2.27 -13.93 -2.45
N LYS A 99 1.56 -15.06 -2.27
CA LYS A 99 2.15 -16.41 -2.29
C LYS A 99 2.75 -16.81 -3.64
N ASN A 100 2.35 -16.13 -4.71
CA ASN A 100 2.96 -16.30 -6.04
C ASN A 100 4.32 -15.59 -6.20
N GLY A 101 4.85 -14.99 -5.13
CA GLY A 101 6.13 -14.30 -5.11
C GLY A 101 6.05 -12.80 -5.40
N LYS A 102 4.93 -12.27 -5.88
CA LYS A 102 4.77 -10.85 -6.18
C LYS A 102 4.63 -10.01 -4.92
N LEU A 103 5.11 -8.78 -5.00
CA LEU A 103 4.97 -7.78 -3.94
C LEU A 103 4.13 -6.61 -4.45
N ALA A 104 3.09 -6.26 -3.71
CA ALA A 104 2.22 -5.15 -4.07
C ALA A 104 2.44 -3.93 -3.19
N LEU A 105 2.34 -2.75 -3.79
CA LEU A 105 2.35 -1.44 -3.15
C LEU A 105 1.00 -0.79 -3.39
N PHE A 106 0.19 -0.63 -2.33
CA PHE A 106 -1.15 -0.08 -2.43
C PHE A 106 -1.34 1.15 -1.56
N ASP A 107 -2.11 2.09 -2.08
CA ASP A 107 -2.54 3.28 -1.37
C ASP A 107 -4.05 3.41 -1.46
N THR A 108 -4.73 3.34 -0.33
CA THR A 108 -6.20 3.32 -0.26
C THR A 108 -6.76 4.74 -0.34
N LYS A 109 -7.71 4.95 -1.24
CA LYS A 109 -8.37 6.25 -1.45
C LYS A 109 -9.88 6.08 -1.61
N PHE A 110 -10.62 7.17 -1.41
CA PHE A 110 -12.06 7.23 -1.63
C PHE A 110 -12.52 8.64 -1.99
N GLY A 111 -13.45 8.75 -2.94
CA GLY A 111 -14.04 10.04 -3.32
C GLY A 111 -13.00 11.09 -3.70
N LEU A 112 -13.07 12.26 -3.09
CA LEU A 112 -12.17 13.40 -3.38
C LEU A 112 -10.70 13.08 -3.20
N THR A 113 -10.34 12.16 -2.29
CA THR A 113 -8.93 11.75 -2.13
C THR A 113 -8.44 10.91 -3.30
N ALA A 114 -9.33 10.15 -3.96
CA ALA A 114 -9.00 9.46 -5.21
C ALA A 114 -8.84 10.46 -6.37
N GLU A 115 -9.68 11.48 -6.47
CA GLU A 115 -9.55 12.55 -7.47
C GLU A 115 -8.21 13.30 -7.33
N ALA A 116 -7.77 13.57 -6.11
CA ALA A 116 -6.54 14.30 -5.80
C ALA A 116 -5.25 13.43 -5.83
N ALA A 117 -5.34 12.15 -6.18
CA ALA A 117 -4.21 11.22 -6.06
C ALA A 117 -3.23 11.25 -7.25
N LYS A 118 -3.48 12.03 -8.30
CA LYS A 118 -2.77 11.94 -9.60
C LYS A 118 -1.26 11.90 -9.46
N SER A 119 -0.63 12.92 -8.88
CA SER A 119 0.84 13.00 -8.80
C SER A 119 1.45 11.81 -8.04
N ARG A 120 0.78 11.36 -6.98
CA ARG A 120 1.21 10.18 -6.18
C ARG A 120 1.05 8.87 -6.95
N ALA A 121 -0.08 8.72 -7.65
CA ALA A 121 -0.36 7.52 -8.45
C ALA A 121 0.65 7.36 -9.59
N GLU A 122 0.92 8.44 -10.31
CA GLU A 122 1.90 8.47 -11.41
C GLU A 122 3.32 8.25 -10.88
N GLY A 123 3.68 8.82 -9.72
CA GLY A 123 4.95 8.56 -9.05
C GLY A 123 5.11 7.09 -8.62
N LEU A 124 4.06 6.48 -8.09
CA LEU A 124 4.05 5.06 -7.73
C LEU A 124 4.21 4.17 -8.97
N TYR A 125 3.53 4.48 -10.06
CA TYR A 125 3.71 3.78 -11.33
C TYR A 125 5.17 3.83 -11.81
N GLN A 126 5.78 5.01 -11.84
CA GLN A 126 7.17 5.17 -12.28
C GLN A 126 8.13 4.39 -11.37
N TYR A 127 7.96 4.47 -10.06
CA TYR A 127 8.76 3.70 -9.11
C TYR A 127 8.66 2.19 -9.38
N ILE A 128 7.46 1.64 -9.52
CA ILE A 128 7.24 0.22 -9.83
C ILE A 128 7.92 -0.16 -11.15
N LYS A 129 7.77 0.64 -12.18
CA LYS A 129 8.39 0.43 -13.50
C LYS A 129 9.92 0.38 -13.40
N GLU A 130 10.52 1.32 -12.69
CA GLU A 130 11.97 1.37 -12.48
C GLU A 130 12.49 0.18 -11.67
N GLN A 131 11.80 -0.22 -10.61
CA GLN A 131 12.19 -1.36 -9.79
C GLN A 131 12.06 -2.69 -10.57
N ASN A 132 11.02 -2.83 -11.37
CA ASN A 132 10.84 -4.00 -12.23
C ASN A 132 11.92 -4.09 -13.32
N ALA A 133 12.37 -2.95 -13.85
CA ALA A 133 13.52 -2.90 -14.77
C ALA A 133 14.84 -3.39 -14.12
N LYS A 134 14.94 -3.30 -12.79
CA LYS A 134 16.07 -3.82 -11.99
C LYS A 134 15.86 -5.28 -11.53
N GLY A 135 14.82 -5.96 -12.02
CA GLY A 135 14.54 -7.37 -11.73
C GLY A 135 13.64 -7.64 -10.53
N LYS A 136 12.97 -6.62 -9.97
CA LYS A 136 11.91 -6.83 -8.97
C LYS A 136 10.62 -7.29 -9.66
N ASP A 137 9.69 -7.86 -8.89
CA ASP A 137 8.35 -8.23 -9.38
C ASP A 137 7.29 -7.49 -8.54
N LEU A 138 7.22 -6.18 -8.76
CA LEU A 138 6.30 -5.28 -8.07
C LEU A 138 5.07 -5.01 -8.92
N PHE A 139 3.94 -4.81 -8.26
CA PHE A 139 2.75 -4.22 -8.86
C PHE A 139 2.01 -3.36 -7.83
N GLY A 140 0.96 -2.66 -8.23
CA GLY A 140 0.17 -1.88 -7.30
C GLY A 140 -0.32 -0.59 -7.89
N GLY A 141 -0.78 0.30 -7.01
CA GLY A 141 -1.38 1.57 -7.39
C GLY A 141 -2.34 2.09 -6.35
N ILE A 142 -3.13 3.08 -6.73
CA ILE A 142 -4.25 3.58 -5.92
C ILE A 142 -5.35 2.53 -5.90
N VAL A 143 -5.87 2.24 -4.71
CA VAL A 143 -6.92 1.25 -4.47
C VAL A 143 -8.18 1.93 -3.97
N ILE A 144 -9.32 1.54 -4.52
CA ILE A 144 -10.64 2.04 -4.14
C ILE A 144 -11.63 0.89 -3.90
N PRO A 145 -12.58 1.04 -2.95
CA PRO A 145 -13.73 0.15 -2.86
C PRO A 145 -14.71 0.44 -4.00
N HIS A 146 -15.25 -0.61 -4.62
CA HIS A 146 -16.29 -0.48 -5.65
C HIS A 146 -17.22 -1.68 -5.66
N SER A 147 -18.51 -1.45 -5.41
CA SER A 147 -19.57 -2.47 -5.50
C SER A 147 -19.26 -3.78 -4.79
N GLY A 148 -18.79 -3.71 -3.54
CA GLY A 148 -18.46 -4.88 -2.73
C GLY A 148 -17.13 -5.58 -3.07
N SER A 149 -16.36 -4.99 -3.98
CA SER A 149 -15.02 -5.46 -4.35
C SER A 149 -13.99 -4.33 -4.27
N TRP A 150 -12.75 -4.65 -4.59
CA TRP A 150 -11.67 -3.67 -4.63
C TRP A 150 -11.09 -3.58 -6.02
N ARG A 151 -10.81 -2.35 -6.47
CA ARG A 151 -10.13 -2.07 -7.73
C ARG A 151 -8.88 -1.25 -7.51
N TYR A 152 -7.89 -1.42 -8.38
CA TYR A 152 -6.68 -0.60 -8.36
C TYR A 152 -6.35 -0.03 -9.73
N ASN A 153 -5.67 1.10 -9.72
CA ASN A 153 -5.17 1.78 -10.91
C ASN A 153 -3.65 1.71 -10.94
N ASP A 154 -3.10 1.07 -11.97
CA ASP A 154 -1.68 0.92 -12.25
C ASP A 154 -1.27 1.55 -13.58
N ARG A 155 -1.92 2.65 -13.96
CA ARG A 155 -1.69 3.33 -15.24
C ARG A 155 -0.60 4.40 -15.12
N GLU A 156 0.14 4.59 -16.24
CA GLU A 156 1.11 5.67 -16.37
C GLU A 156 0.48 7.05 -16.25
N VAL A 157 -0.72 7.21 -16.83
CA VAL A 157 -1.56 8.39 -16.68
C VAL A 157 -2.72 8.02 -15.76
N TYR A 158 -2.78 8.65 -14.61
CA TYR A 158 -3.84 8.42 -13.64
C TYR A 158 -5.07 9.25 -13.97
N GLU A 159 -6.19 8.55 -14.08
CA GLU A 159 -7.51 9.14 -14.23
C GLU A 159 -8.49 8.49 -13.27
N PHE A 160 -9.32 9.30 -12.63
CA PHE A 160 -10.40 8.82 -11.78
C PHE A 160 -11.72 9.47 -12.19
N ASP A 161 -12.61 8.65 -12.73
CA ASP A 161 -14.04 8.96 -12.90
C ASP A 161 -14.85 7.89 -12.17
N LYS A 162 -15.61 8.29 -11.14
CA LYS A 162 -16.46 7.38 -10.37
C LYS A 162 -17.50 6.63 -11.21
N ASN A 163 -17.84 7.17 -12.37
CA ASN A 163 -18.83 6.60 -13.31
C ASN A 163 -18.17 5.69 -14.36
N ASP A 164 -16.85 5.78 -14.54
CA ASP A 164 -16.10 4.95 -15.48
C ASP A 164 -14.80 4.42 -14.84
N LEU A 165 -14.86 3.19 -14.36
CA LEU A 165 -13.72 2.46 -13.83
C LEU A 165 -13.21 1.37 -14.79
N SER A 166 -13.47 1.49 -16.08
CA SER A 166 -13.05 0.51 -17.10
C SER A 166 -11.55 0.30 -17.15
N GLN A 167 -10.76 1.33 -16.79
CA GLN A 167 -9.30 1.30 -16.73
C GLN A 167 -8.74 0.76 -15.40
N TRP A 168 -9.61 0.46 -14.44
CA TRP A 168 -9.25 -0.04 -13.12
C TRP A 168 -9.37 -1.57 -13.06
N LYS A 169 -8.34 -2.24 -12.60
CA LYS A 169 -8.29 -3.69 -12.45
C LYS A 169 -8.91 -4.14 -11.13
N PHE A 170 -9.48 -5.33 -11.10
CA PHE A 170 -9.81 -5.97 -9.81
C PHE A 170 -8.52 -6.38 -9.08
N LEU A 171 -8.54 -6.30 -7.76
CA LEU A 171 -7.47 -6.88 -6.94
C LEU A 171 -7.50 -8.41 -7.07
N PRO A 172 -6.32 -9.05 -7.09
CA PRO A 172 -6.21 -10.50 -7.15
C PRO A 172 -6.74 -11.20 -5.90
#